data_b3e816cb6816547de9645d1a99b4c525
#
_entry.id   b3e816cb6816547de9645d1a99b4c525
#
_cell.length_a   1.000
_cell.length_b   1.000
_cell.length_c   1.000
_cell.angle_alpha   90.00
_cell.angle_beta   90.00
_cell.angle_gamma   90.00
#
_symmetry.space_group_name_H-M   'P 1'
#
loop_
_entity.id
_entity.type
_entity.pdbx_description
1 polymer ?
#
loop_
_entity_poly.entity_id
_entity_poly.type
_entity_poly.pdbx_seq_one_letter_code
_entity_poly.pdbx_strand_id
1 'polypeptide(L)'
;MPLLSDAIERSGAVLDRISGDAPISGIDDDTRTVSEGDLFVCMPSDSRDTHELIPEALGKGAAAVLAHSQEGFQGAVEQGVPAMLSRKETGRFEDAVWRLAAEVLGRPSRKIRVVGVTGTNGKTTTAWLVREALMALGHPAAYLGTLGIQTPAGSRELANTTPFPIALQKLLCEVVESGATHLAMEVSSHALEQRRADGVEFDVGVFTNLTQDHLDFHGSMDSYASAKRRLFLELPRHTSKRFVAVLNKDDREGAAIESLVQGQVLTYGFQHGEIRGRADRVELDRLTLSLEHGADRATLEAQLGGAFNVTNCLSAAAGLVALGIDLMSATRGLAQARPVPGRFEAVRNEKGIGIIVDYAHTPDALTKLLGSVRGLKPKRIITVFGCGGDRDKAKRPLMAQAVCAQSDAVVVTSDNPRTEDPEAIIADIERGIEPTCRAVRVTDRRAAIQRAISMAERGDVVVIAGKGHENYQIIGKTKVPMDDRELARKALEGLN
;
A
#
# COMPACT_ATOMS: atom_id res chain seq x y z
N MET A 1 -8.48 -21.35 -26.99
CA MET A 1 -8.21 -19.91 -26.81
C MET A 1 -9.44 -19.15 -27.32
N PRO A 2 -9.98 -18.18 -26.56
CA PRO A 2 -11.06 -17.34 -27.06
C PRO A 2 -10.57 -16.46 -28.21
N LEU A 3 -11.45 -16.06 -29.09
CA LEU A 3 -11.15 -15.07 -30.12
C LEU A 3 -11.09 -13.66 -29.49
N LEU A 4 -10.37 -12.76 -30.12
CA LEU A 4 -10.30 -11.36 -29.72
C LEU A 4 -11.69 -10.71 -29.68
N SER A 5 -12.54 -10.99 -30.66
CA SER A 5 -13.92 -10.57 -30.73
C SER A 5 -14.75 -11.02 -29.51
N ASP A 6 -14.59 -12.28 -29.09
CA ASP A 6 -15.25 -12.82 -27.89
C ASP A 6 -14.77 -12.08 -26.62
N ALA A 7 -13.47 -11.78 -26.52
CA ALA A 7 -12.92 -11.06 -25.39
C ALA A 7 -13.44 -9.62 -25.33
N ILE A 8 -13.56 -8.94 -26.47
CA ILE A 8 -14.13 -7.59 -26.55
C ILE A 8 -15.59 -7.60 -26.09
N GLU A 9 -16.41 -8.49 -26.63
CA GLU A 9 -17.84 -8.59 -26.30
C GLU A 9 -18.05 -8.86 -24.81
N ARG A 10 -17.37 -9.87 -24.24
CA ARG A 10 -17.50 -10.24 -22.81
C ARG A 10 -16.93 -9.20 -21.86
N SER A 11 -15.88 -8.48 -22.27
CA SER A 11 -15.32 -7.41 -21.46
C SER A 11 -16.22 -6.19 -21.39
N GLY A 12 -17.05 -5.98 -22.41
CA GLY A 12 -17.81 -4.75 -22.59
C GLY A 12 -16.92 -3.53 -22.85
N ALA A 13 -15.71 -3.74 -23.38
CA ALA A 13 -14.82 -2.66 -23.80
C ALA A 13 -15.41 -1.90 -25.00
N VAL A 14 -15.42 -0.57 -24.91
CA VAL A 14 -15.86 0.29 -26.00
C VAL A 14 -14.64 0.75 -26.79
N LEU A 15 -14.57 0.34 -28.04
CA LEU A 15 -13.46 0.61 -28.95
C LEU A 15 -13.92 1.54 -30.09
N ASP A 16 -13.00 2.38 -30.56
CA ASP A 16 -13.27 3.29 -31.69
C ASP A 16 -13.18 2.55 -33.04
N ARG A 17 -12.26 1.59 -33.17
CA ARG A 17 -12.07 0.75 -34.38
C ARG A 17 -11.54 -0.63 -34.02
N ILE A 18 -11.86 -1.62 -34.85
CA ILE A 18 -11.35 -3.00 -34.79
C ILE A 18 -11.00 -3.39 -36.22
N SER A 19 -9.87 -4.07 -36.39
CA SER A 19 -9.43 -4.63 -37.66
C SER A 19 -8.88 -6.05 -37.44
N GLY A 20 -9.55 -7.04 -38.03
CA GLY A 20 -9.18 -8.44 -37.91
C GLY A 20 -9.60 -9.10 -36.59
N ASP A 21 -9.32 -10.40 -36.48
CA ASP A 21 -9.59 -11.22 -35.31
C ASP A 21 -8.47 -12.28 -35.16
N ALA A 22 -8.19 -12.70 -33.92
CA ALA A 22 -7.18 -13.72 -33.63
C ALA A 22 -7.50 -14.46 -32.32
N PRO A 23 -7.03 -15.72 -32.16
CA PRO A 23 -7.05 -16.38 -30.87
C PRO A 23 -6.11 -15.67 -29.88
N ILE A 24 -6.62 -15.35 -28.67
CA ILE A 24 -5.87 -14.66 -27.61
C ILE A 24 -5.69 -15.58 -26.41
N SER A 25 -4.44 -15.67 -25.90
CA SER A 25 -4.08 -16.47 -24.72
C SER A 25 -3.72 -15.63 -23.49
N GLY A 26 -3.33 -14.37 -23.70
CA GLY A 26 -2.90 -13.46 -22.65
C GLY A 26 -2.95 -12.00 -23.07
N ILE A 27 -2.44 -11.13 -22.21
CA ILE A 27 -2.36 -9.68 -22.44
C ILE A 27 -1.09 -9.14 -21.76
N ASP A 28 -0.35 -8.28 -22.45
CA ASP A 28 0.85 -7.65 -21.91
C ASP A 28 1.05 -6.23 -22.43
N ASP A 29 1.76 -5.38 -21.67
CA ASP A 29 2.20 -4.04 -22.06
C ASP A 29 3.74 -3.88 -22.03
N ASP A 30 4.46 -4.98 -21.78
CA ASP A 30 5.93 -5.01 -21.71
C ASP A 30 6.50 -6.04 -22.71
N THR A 31 7.28 -5.55 -23.70
CA THR A 31 7.90 -6.44 -24.67
C THR A 31 8.87 -7.43 -24.07
N ARG A 32 9.37 -7.23 -22.84
CA ARG A 32 10.26 -8.18 -22.15
C ARG A 32 9.54 -9.43 -21.66
N THR A 33 8.22 -9.33 -21.42
CA THR A 33 7.39 -10.40 -20.84
C THR A 33 6.28 -10.89 -21.77
N VAL A 34 6.02 -10.19 -22.88
CA VAL A 34 5.04 -10.60 -23.89
C VAL A 34 5.36 -12.00 -24.41
N SER A 35 4.32 -12.79 -24.59
CA SER A 35 4.38 -14.21 -25.00
C SER A 35 3.53 -14.47 -26.26
N GLU A 36 3.68 -15.67 -26.83
CA GLU A 36 2.89 -16.10 -27.99
C GLU A 36 1.39 -16.10 -27.67
N GLY A 37 0.59 -15.48 -28.56
CA GLY A 37 -0.85 -15.35 -28.40
C GLY A 37 -1.30 -14.19 -27.53
N ASP A 38 -0.40 -13.34 -27.01
CA ASP A 38 -0.80 -12.18 -26.21
C ASP A 38 -1.42 -11.05 -27.05
N LEU A 39 -2.39 -10.36 -26.45
CA LEU A 39 -2.80 -9.02 -26.85
C LEU A 39 -1.76 -8.04 -26.30
N PHE A 40 -0.98 -7.41 -27.19
CA PHE A 40 -0.05 -6.35 -26.80
C PHE A 40 -0.75 -5.00 -26.67
N VAL A 41 -0.58 -4.32 -25.54
CA VAL A 41 -1.19 -3.02 -25.25
C VAL A 41 -0.14 -1.93 -25.33
N CYS A 42 -0.29 -1.00 -26.25
CA CYS A 42 0.56 0.19 -26.34
C CYS A 42 0.12 1.22 -25.30
N MET A 43 0.69 1.14 -24.09
CA MET A 43 0.35 2.07 -23.00
C MET A 43 0.88 3.47 -23.28
N PRO A 44 0.09 4.55 -23.13
CA PRO A 44 0.57 5.92 -23.25
C PRO A 44 1.76 6.22 -22.33
N SER A 45 2.79 6.89 -22.85
CA SER A 45 3.99 7.27 -22.10
C SER A 45 4.46 8.65 -22.52
N ASP A 46 4.91 9.45 -21.54
CA ASP A 46 5.48 10.79 -21.81
C ASP A 46 6.94 10.72 -22.32
N SER A 47 7.61 9.58 -22.17
CA SER A 47 9.03 9.43 -22.50
C SER A 47 9.29 8.89 -23.90
N ARG A 48 8.32 8.19 -24.53
CA ARG A 48 8.44 7.63 -25.89
C ARG A 48 7.07 7.24 -26.44
N ASP A 49 6.99 7.10 -27.76
CA ASP A 49 5.84 6.46 -28.41
C ASP A 49 5.94 4.94 -28.26
N THR A 50 5.01 4.35 -27.50
CA THR A 50 5.00 2.89 -27.24
C THR A 50 4.56 2.06 -28.46
N HIS A 51 3.97 2.68 -29.47
CA HIS A 51 3.67 2.00 -30.75
C HIS A 51 4.94 1.57 -31.50
N GLU A 52 6.09 2.22 -31.26
CA GLU A 52 7.39 1.79 -31.78
C GLU A 52 7.79 0.36 -31.30
N LEU A 53 7.16 -0.14 -30.25
CA LEU A 53 7.40 -1.48 -29.70
C LEU A 53 6.60 -2.58 -30.42
N ILE A 54 5.63 -2.23 -31.27
CA ILE A 54 4.77 -3.22 -31.97
C ILE A 54 5.62 -4.27 -32.71
N PRO A 55 6.63 -3.91 -33.54
CA PRO A 55 7.43 -4.91 -34.26
C PRO A 55 8.16 -5.89 -33.32
N GLU A 56 8.64 -5.40 -32.17
CA GLU A 56 9.29 -6.26 -31.17
C GLU A 56 8.28 -7.23 -30.51
N ALA A 57 7.10 -6.73 -30.14
CA ALA A 57 6.04 -7.54 -29.55
C ALA A 57 5.58 -8.65 -30.52
N LEU A 58 5.39 -8.30 -31.82
CA LEU A 58 5.04 -9.25 -32.87
C LEU A 58 6.14 -10.29 -33.10
N GLY A 59 7.40 -9.87 -33.07
CA GLY A 59 8.56 -10.77 -33.16
C GLY A 59 8.61 -11.80 -32.00
N LYS A 60 7.93 -11.55 -30.90
CA LYS A 60 7.77 -12.44 -29.74
C LYS A 60 6.45 -13.22 -29.74
N GLY A 61 5.62 -13.05 -30.77
CA GLY A 61 4.40 -13.83 -30.97
C GLY A 61 3.13 -13.16 -30.50
N ALA A 62 3.12 -11.84 -30.22
CA ALA A 62 1.87 -11.14 -29.96
C ALA A 62 0.88 -11.34 -31.10
N ALA A 63 -0.37 -11.73 -30.81
CA ALA A 63 -1.38 -12.09 -31.78
C ALA A 63 -2.27 -10.90 -32.19
N ALA A 64 -2.32 -9.84 -31.37
CA ALA A 64 -3.12 -8.65 -31.62
C ALA A 64 -2.52 -7.44 -30.89
N VAL A 65 -2.96 -6.21 -31.28
CA VAL A 65 -2.49 -4.95 -30.72
C VAL A 65 -3.68 -4.09 -30.28
N LEU A 66 -3.60 -3.48 -29.08
CA LEU A 66 -4.44 -2.36 -28.67
C LEU A 66 -3.63 -1.05 -28.75
N ALA A 67 -3.99 -0.18 -29.67
CA ALA A 67 -3.37 1.12 -29.88
C ALA A 67 -4.18 2.25 -29.23
N HIS A 68 -3.50 3.30 -28.76
CA HIS A 68 -4.14 4.49 -28.21
C HIS A 68 -4.21 5.68 -29.17
N SER A 69 -3.61 5.55 -30.38
CA SER A 69 -3.65 6.57 -31.44
C SER A 69 -4.04 5.94 -32.80
N GLN A 70 -4.53 6.80 -33.70
CA GLN A 70 -4.90 6.37 -35.06
C GLN A 70 -3.68 5.89 -35.86
N GLU A 71 -2.54 6.57 -35.68
CA GLU A 71 -1.27 6.24 -36.32
C GLU A 71 -0.76 4.87 -35.87
N GLY A 72 -0.78 4.61 -34.58
CA GLY A 72 -0.40 3.31 -34.01
C GLY A 72 -1.32 2.17 -34.47
N PHE A 73 -2.61 2.40 -34.51
CA PHE A 73 -3.58 1.45 -35.07
C PHE A 73 -3.28 1.12 -36.55
N GLN A 74 -3.07 2.16 -37.37
CA GLN A 74 -2.78 1.99 -38.79
C GLN A 74 -1.46 1.23 -38.99
N GLY A 75 -0.43 1.57 -38.20
CA GLY A 75 0.87 0.88 -38.26
C GLY A 75 0.77 -0.62 -37.92
N ALA A 76 -0.09 -1.02 -36.98
CA ALA A 76 -0.35 -2.42 -36.67
C ALA A 76 -1.08 -3.14 -37.82
N VAL A 77 -2.11 -2.51 -38.38
CA VAL A 77 -2.87 -3.05 -39.53
C VAL A 77 -1.97 -3.24 -40.76
N GLU A 78 -1.05 -2.33 -41.06
CA GLU A 78 -0.08 -2.42 -42.14
C GLU A 78 0.93 -3.59 -41.97
N GLN A 79 1.18 -3.98 -40.72
CA GLN A 79 1.96 -5.17 -40.41
C GLN A 79 1.15 -6.48 -40.47
N GLY A 80 -0.13 -6.41 -40.88
CA GLY A 80 -1.00 -7.58 -41.07
C GLY A 80 -1.54 -8.18 -39.80
N VAL A 81 -1.57 -7.44 -38.68
CA VAL A 81 -1.97 -7.92 -37.36
C VAL A 81 -3.36 -7.41 -36.99
N PRO A 82 -4.22 -8.25 -36.40
CA PRO A 82 -5.43 -7.78 -35.76
C PRO A 82 -5.17 -6.66 -34.78
N ALA A 83 -5.88 -5.54 -34.93
CA ALA A 83 -5.66 -4.34 -34.15
C ALA A 83 -6.95 -3.72 -33.63
N MET A 84 -6.88 -3.11 -32.48
CA MET A 84 -7.93 -2.33 -31.87
C MET A 84 -7.45 -0.89 -31.64
N LEU A 85 -8.35 0.05 -31.80
CA LEU A 85 -8.14 1.44 -31.43
C LEU A 85 -9.08 1.83 -30.30
N SER A 86 -8.51 2.35 -29.22
CA SER A 86 -9.23 3.09 -28.21
C SER A 86 -8.46 4.39 -27.93
N ARG A 87 -9.01 5.53 -28.31
CA ARG A 87 -8.29 6.80 -28.27
C ARG A 87 -8.16 7.33 -26.84
N LYS A 88 -6.95 7.71 -26.46
CA LYS A 88 -6.66 8.31 -25.14
C LYS A 88 -7.49 9.59 -24.92
N GLU A 89 -7.63 10.43 -25.93
CA GLU A 89 -8.34 11.70 -25.84
C GLU A 89 -9.84 11.55 -25.51
N THR A 90 -10.41 10.38 -25.74
CA THR A 90 -11.81 10.09 -25.39
C THR A 90 -11.99 9.63 -23.93
N GLY A 91 -10.90 9.39 -23.20
CA GLY A 91 -10.90 8.81 -21.85
C GLY A 91 -11.36 7.34 -21.79
N ARG A 92 -11.43 6.68 -22.95
CA ARG A 92 -11.91 5.28 -23.07
C ARG A 92 -10.77 4.26 -23.04
N PHE A 93 -9.55 4.70 -23.28
CA PHE A 93 -8.39 3.80 -23.38
C PHE A 93 -8.17 3.03 -22.08
N GLU A 94 -8.08 3.74 -20.97
CA GLU A 94 -7.91 3.14 -19.64
C GLU A 94 -9.07 2.18 -19.31
N ASP A 95 -10.31 2.55 -19.71
CA ASP A 95 -11.50 1.68 -19.53
C ASP A 95 -11.37 0.39 -20.36
N ALA A 96 -10.94 0.48 -21.61
CA ALA A 96 -10.70 -0.68 -22.46
C ALA A 96 -9.58 -1.58 -21.88
N VAL A 97 -8.47 -1.00 -21.40
CA VAL A 97 -7.33 -1.76 -20.86
C VAL A 97 -7.74 -2.62 -19.67
N TRP A 98 -8.37 -2.03 -18.64
CA TRP A 98 -8.70 -2.82 -17.46
C TRP A 98 -9.79 -3.87 -17.75
N ARG A 99 -10.76 -3.56 -18.64
CA ARG A 99 -11.81 -4.50 -19.05
C ARG A 99 -11.25 -5.70 -19.78
N LEU A 100 -10.40 -5.45 -20.79
CA LEU A 100 -9.74 -6.50 -21.55
C LEU A 100 -8.80 -7.31 -20.68
N ALA A 101 -7.99 -6.66 -19.83
CA ALA A 101 -7.08 -7.35 -18.91
C ALA A 101 -7.83 -8.32 -17.98
N ALA A 102 -8.93 -7.85 -17.38
CA ALA A 102 -9.74 -8.70 -16.51
C ALA A 102 -10.36 -9.90 -17.27
N GLU A 103 -10.90 -9.66 -18.47
CA GLU A 103 -11.57 -10.70 -19.26
C GLU A 103 -10.57 -11.73 -19.80
N VAL A 104 -9.49 -11.28 -20.46
CA VAL A 104 -8.48 -12.15 -21.07
C VAL A 104 -7.82 -13.04 -20.02
N LEU A 105 -7.58 -12.53 -18.81
CA LEU A 105 -7.01 -13.29 -17.70
C LEU A 105 -8.06 -14.04 -16.85
N GLY A 106 -9.30 -14.13 -17.34
CA GLY A 106 -10.34 -14.99 -16.78
C GLY A 106 -10.91 -14.49 -15.45
N ARG A 107 -10.92 -13.17 -15.24
CA ARG A 107 -11.49 -12.46 -14.06
C ARG A 107 -11.07 -13.10 -12.74
N PRO A 108 -9.77 -13.16 -12.42
CA PRO A 108 -9.24 -13.93 -11.29
C PRO A 108 -9.82 -13.48 -9.95
N SER A 109 -10.17 -12.20 -9.78
CA SER A 109 -10.80 -11.69 -8.57
C SER A 109 -12.15 -12.34 -8.25
N ARG A 110 -12.86 -12.93 -9.23
CA ARG A 110 -14.11 -13.69 -8.99
C ARG A 110 -13.88 -14.99 -8.23
N LYS A 111 -12.68 -15.56 -8.35
CA LYS A 111 -12.34 -16.87 -7.78
C LYS A 111 -11.96 -16.81 -6.30
N ILE A 112 -11.75 -15.62 -5.75
CA ILE A 112 -11.30 -15.35 -4.38
C ILE A 112 -12.15 -14.25 -3.72
N ARG A 113 -12.13 -14.16 -2.39
CA ARG A 113 -12.73 -13.03 -1.66
C ARG A 113 -11.72 -11.89 -1.57
N VAL A 114 -12.10 -10.68 -1.96
CA VAL A 114 -11.19 -9.53 -2.04
C VAL A 114 -11.61 -8.42 -1.09
N VAL A 115 -10.71 -8.03 -0.20
CA VAL A 115 -10.83 -6.85 0.68
C VAL A 115 -9.92 -5.76 0.17
N GLY A 116 -10.50 -4.64 -0.28
CA GLY A 116 -9.76 -3.45 -0.67
C GLY A 116 -9.72 -2.43 0.47
N VAL A 117 -8.55 -1.93 0.83
CA VAL A 117 -8.38 -0.94 1.90
C VAL A 117 -7.87 0.37 1.33
N THR A 118 -8.63 1.46 1.52
CA THR A 118 -8.24 2.81 1.15
C THR A 118 -8.32 3.78 2.34
N GLY A 119 -7.70 4.94 2.20
CA GLY A 119 -7.61 6.02 3.19
C GLY A 119 -6.29 6.74 3.07
N THR A 120 -6.05 7.78 3.86
CA THR A 120 -4.73 8.42 3.92
C THR A 120 -3.75 7.54 4.67
N ASN A 121 -4.06 7.18 5.90
CA ASN A 121 -3.22 6.37 6.79
C ASN A 121 -3.89 5.04 7.12
N GLY A 122 -3.09 4.05 7.54
CA GLY A 122 -3.59 2.77 8.04
C GLY A 122 -3.83 1.69 6.98
N LYS A 123 -3.75 1.97 5.68
CA LYS A 123 -3.99 0.99 4.60
C LYS A 123 -3.16 -0.28 4.77
N THR A 124 -1.84 -0.14 4.85
CA THR A 124 -0.90 -1.25 4.99
C THR A 124 -1.21 -2.10 6.21
N THR A 125 -1.35 -1.44 7.36
CA THR A 125 -1.60 -2.14 8.63
C THR A 125 -2.94 -2.86 8.61
N THR A 126 -4.01 -2.20 8.16
CA THR A 126 -5.34 -2.82 8.10
C THR A 126 -5.38 -4.00 7.15
N ALA A 127 -4.85 -3.87 5.92
CA ALA A 127 -4.81 -4.96 4.95
C ALA A 127 -3.93 -6.13 5.45
N TRP A 128 -2.79 -5.84 6.04
CA TRP A 128 -1.92 -6.85 6.66
C TRP A 128 -2.62 -7.60 7.77
N LEU A 129 -3.26 -6.90 8.71
CA LEU A 129 -3.97 -7.50 9.83
C LEU A 129 -5.13 -8.38 9.37
N VAL A 130 -5.88 -7.95 8.35
CA VAL A 130 -6.94 -8.78 7.74
C VAL A 130 -6.35 -10.08 7.19
N ARG A 131 -5.27 -9.99 6.42
CA ARG A 131 -4.59 -11.18 5.86
C ARG A 131 -4.07 -12.11 6.95
N GLU A 132 -3.38 -11.58 7.96
CA GLU A 132 -2.82 -12.39 9.06
C GLU A 132 -3.92 -13.06 9.88
N ALA A 133 -5.01 -12.34 10.18
CA ALA A 133 -6.16 -12.91 10.90
C ALA A 133 -6.83 -14.03 10.10
N LEU A 134 -7.00 -13.86 8.78
CA LEU A 134 -7.54 -14.92 7.92
C LEU A 134 -6.63 -16.16 7.93
N MET A 135 -5.32 -15.97 7.82
CA MET A 135 -4.35 -17.07 7.91
C MET A 135 -4.42 -17.80 9.26
N ALA A 136 -4.51 -17.07 10.38
CA ALA A 136 -4.62 -17.62 11.72
C ALA A 136 -5.94 -18.40 11.93
N LEU A 137 -6.98 -18.05 11.18
CA LEU A 137 -8.29 -18.74 11.19
C LEU A 137 -8.34 -19.92 10.20
N GLY A 138 -7.23 -20.24 9.53
CA GLY A 138 -7.16 -21.35 8.58
C GLY A 138 -7.70 -21.02 7.17
N HIS A 139 -7.90 -19.74 6.85
CA HIS A 139 -8.24 -19.29 5.50
C HIS A 139 -6.97 -18.88 4.75
N PRO A 140 -6.54 -19.64 3.71
CA PRO A 140 -5.39 -19.23 2.89
C PRO A 140 -5.61 -17.84 2.31
N ALA A 141 -4.77 -16.89 2.69
CA ALA A 141 -4.93 -15.49 2.32
C ALA A 141 -3.64 -14.87 1.79
N ALA A 142 -3.79 -14.01 0.79
CA ALA A 142 -2.72 -13.19 0.23
C ALA A 142 -2.84 -11.73 0.72
N TYR A 143 -1.71 -11.02 0.67
CA TYR A 143 -1.64 -9.58 0.83
C TYR A 143 -1.02 -8.96 -0.42
N LEU A 144 -1.51 -7.79 -0.83
CA LEU A 144 -0.93 -6.98 -1.91
C LEU A 144 -0.92 -5.51 -1.49
N GLY A 145 0.25 -4.89 -1.51
CA GLY A 145 0.38 -3.49 -1.10
C GLY A 145 1.81 -2.99 -1.02
N THR A 146 2.06 -2.03 -0.14
CA THR A 146 3.37 -1.40 0.07
C THR A 146 4.48 -2.41 0.43
N LEU A 147 4.13 -3.50 1.13
CA LEU A 147 5.05 -4.59 1.46
C LEU A 147 5.22 -5.61 0.33
N GLY A 148 4.82 -5.26 -0.90
CA GLY A 148 4.85 -6.16 -2.03
C GLY A 148 3.64 -7.09 -2.11
N ILE A 149 3.81 -8.28 -2.71
CA ILE A 149 2.83 -9.35 -2.70
C ILE A 149 3.30 -10.46 -1.76
N GLN A 150 2.37 -10.97 -0.97
CA GLN A 150 2.59 -12.15 -0.12
C GLN A 150 1.45 -13.14 -0.35
N THR A 151 1.80 -14.33 -0.76
CA THR A 151 0.88 -15.44 -1.03
C THR A 151 1.24 -16.64 -0.16
N PRO A 152 0.41 -17.67 -0.09
CA PRO A 152 0.80 -18.95 0.51
C PRO A 152 2.05 -19.58 -0.13
N ALA A 153 2.34 -19.30 -1.40
CA ALA A 153 3.50 -19.84 -2.12
C ALA A 153 4.80 -19.05 -1.94
N GLY A 154 4.74 -17.80 -1.46
CA GLY A 154 5.92 -16.95 -1.27
C GLY A 154 5.62 -15.45 -1.28
N SER A 155 6.69 -14.66 -1.28
CA SER A 155 6.59 -13.20 -1.26
C SER A 155 7.63 -12.54 -2.15
N ARG A 156 7.29 -11.35 -2.71
CA ARG A 156 8.23 -10.50 -3.46
C ARG A 156 7.85 -9.03 -3.38
N GLU A 157 8.81 -8.15 -3.55
CA GLU A 157 8.61 -6.70 -3.65
C GLU A 157 7.84 -6.33 -4.92
N LEU A 158 7.10 -5.24 -4.88
CA LEU A 158 6.43 -4.63 -6.02
C LEU A 158 6.87 -3.17 -6.18
N ALA A 159 6.87 -2.69 -7.42
CA ALA A 159 7.22 -1.29 -7.71
C ALA A 159 6.17 -0.29 -7.21
N ASN A 160 4.92 -0.70 -7.16
CA ASN A 160 3.78 0.15 -6.79
C ASN A 160 2.93 -0.53 -5.72
N THR A 161 2.42 0.24 -4.75
CA THR A 161 1.46 -0.22 -3.74
C THR A 161 0.23 -0.87 -4.37
N THR A 162 -0.28 -0.31 -5.46
CA THR A 162 -1.35 -0.87 -6.29
C THR A 162 -0.85 -0.84 -7.73
N PRO A 163 -0.53 -1.99 -8.35
CA PRO A 163 0.00 -2.08 -9.70
C PRO A 163 -0.94 -1.58 -10.80
N PHE A 164 -0.40 -1.36 -12.00
CA PHE A 164 -1.19 -1.03 -13.18
C PHE A 164 -2.10 -2.20 -13.61
N PRO A 165 -3.17 -1.96 -14.39
CA PRO A 165 -4.25 -2.91 -14.58
C PRO A 165 -3.80 -4.30 -15.04
N ILE A 166 -2.97 -4.39 -16.06
CA ILE A 166 -2.49 -5.68 -16.62
C ILE A 166 -1.65 -6.42 -15.56
N ALA A 167 -0.67 -5.74 -14.98
CA ALA A 167 0.18 -6.31 -13.93
C ALA A 167 -0.65 -6.74 -12.70
N LEU A 168 -1.68 -5.96 -12.33
CA LEU A 168 -2.57 -6.30 -11.22
C LEU A 168 -3.36 -7.57 -11.51
N GLN A 169 -3.93 -7.72 -12.71
CA GLN A 169 -4.68 -8.93 -13.08
C GLN A 169 -3.77 -10.17 -13.14
N LYS A 170 -2.52 -10.04 -13.64
CA LYS A 170 -1.52 -11.12 -13.59
C LYS A 170 -1.19 -11.53 -12.15
N LEU A 171 -1.02 -10.56 -11.25
CA LEU A 171 -0.82 -10.83 -9.81
C LEU A 171 -2.02 -11.53 -9.17
N LEU A 172 -3.24 -11.17 -9.57
CA LEU A 172 -4.44 -11.85 -9.10
C LEU A 172 -4.51 -13.31 -9.59
N CYS A 173 -4.01 -13.60 -10.80
CA CYS A 173 -3.85 -14.99 -11.26
C CYS A 173 -2.87 -15.75 -10.35
N GLU A 174 -1.69 -15.16 -10.05
CA GLU A 174 -0.71 -15.76 -9.13
C GLU A 174 -1.32 -16.02 -7.74
N VAL A 175 -2.13 -15.08 -7.22
CA VAL A 175 -2.84 -15.26 -5.94
C VAL A 175 -3.75 -16.49 -5.99
N VAL A 176 -4.53 -16.64 -7.05
CA VAL A 176 -5.43 -17.80 -7.24
C VAL A 176 -4.61 -19.09 -7.35
N GLU A 177 -3.57 -19.10 -8.16
CA GLU A 177 -2.68 -20.27 -8.40
C GLU A 177 -1.93 -20.69 -7.13
N SER A 178 -1.63 -19.74 -6.23
CA SER A 178 -1.01 -20.05 -4.94
C SER A 178 -1.93 -20.78 -3.96
N GLY A 179 -3.20 -21.01 -4.32
CA GLY A 179 -4.21 -21.62 -3.46
C GLY A 179 -4.84 -20.66 -2.45
N ALA A 180 -4.60 -19.35 -2.56
CA ALA A 180 -5.26 -18.38 -1.71
C ALA A 180 -6.77 -18.31 -2.04
N THR A 181 -7.59 -18.28 -1.00
CA THR A 181 -9.05 -18.09 -1.08
C THR A 181 -9.46 -16.65 -0.80
N HIS A 182 -8.56 -15.87 -0.22
CA HIS A 182 -8.77 -14.48 0.16
C HIS A 182 -7.59 -13.59 -0.25
N LEU A 183 -7.87 -12.34 -0.54
CA LEU A 183 -6.87 -11.30 -0.77
C LEU A 183 -7.25 -10.05 0.03
N ALA A 184 -6.32 -9.54 0.83
CA ALA A 184 -6.41 -8.18 1.38
C ALA A 184 -5.42 -7.28 0.63
N MET A 185 -5.92 -6.21 0.00
CA MET A 185 -5.08 -5.34 -0.81
C MET A 185 -5.23 -3.86 -0.48
N GLU A 186 -4.13 -3.14 -0.58
CA GLU A 186 -4.14 -1.69 -0.51
C GLU A 186 -4.64 -1.09 -1.83
N VAL A 187 -5.56 -0.14 -1.75
CA VAL A 187 -6.06 0.61 -2.90
C VAL A 187 -5.71 2.08 -2.71
N SER A 188 -4.63 2.54 -3.35
CA SER A 188 -4.16 3.92 -3.25
C SER A 188 -5.07 4.89 -4.01
N SER A 189 -5.09 6.16 -3.62
CA SER A 189 -5.86 7.20 -4.33
C SER A 189 -5.35 7.41 -5.76
N HIS A 190 -4.05 7.32 -5.99
CA HIS A 190 -3.46 7.33 -7.33
C HIS A 190 -4.01 6.19 -8.19
N ALA A 191 -4.08 4.98 -7.61
CA ALA A 191 -4.61 3.82 -8.34
C ALA A 191 -6.09 3.96 -8.66
N LEU A 192 -6.87 4.53 -7.75
CA LEU A 192 -8.29 4.81 -7.99
C LEU A 192 -8.46 5.87 -9.07
N GLU A 193 -7.71 6.98 -9.02
CA GLU A 193 -7.77 8.03 -10.03
C GLU A 193 -7.36 7.52 -11.41
N GLN A 194 -6.29 6.71 -11.47
CA GLN A 194 -5.77 6.13 -12.70
C GLN A 194 -6.45 4.82 -13.12
N ARG A 195 -7.59 4.49 -12.53
CA ARG A 195 -8.40 3.30 -12.85
C ARG A 195 -7.66 1.96 -12.77
N ARG A 196 -6.56 1.88 -12.01
CA ARG A 196 -5.74 0.68 -11.92
C ARG A 196 -6.49 -0.52 -11.31
N ALA A 197 -7.41 -0.26 -10.37
CA ALA A 197 -8.17 -1.26 -9.64
C ALA A 197 -9.58 -1.52 -10.20
N ASP A 198 -9.99 -0.85 -11.30
CA ASP A 198 -11.35 -0.92 -11.82
C ASP A 198 -11.73 -2.34 -12.32
N GLY A 199 -10.74 -3.15 -12.72
CA GLY A 199 -10.92 -4.56 -13.11
C GLY A 199 -10.97 -5.55 -11.93
N VAL A 200 -10.90 -5.09 -10.68
CA VAL A 200 -10.95 -5.95 -9.48
C VAL A 200 -12.38 -5.97 -8.93
N GLU A 201 -12.94 -7.15 -8.76
CA GLU A 201 -14.25 -7.33 -8.13
C GLU A 201 -14.07 -7.54 -6.63
N PHE A 202 -14.32 -6.48 -5.86
CA PHE A 202 -14.21 -6.48 -4.41
C PHE A 202 -15.45 -7.08 -3.74
N ASP A 203 -15.25 -7.82 -2.65
CA ASP A 203 -16.31 -8.23 -1.70
C ASP A 203 -16.49 -7.19 -0.60
N VAL A 204 -15.38 -6.57 -0.16
CA VAL A 204 -15.36 -5.58 0.92
C VAL A 204 -14.45 -4.42 0.54
N GLY A 205 -14.94 -3.20 0.73
CA GLY A 205 -14.11 -1.98 0.70
C GLY A 205 -14.02 -1.37 2.08
N VAL A 206 -12.80 -1.14 2.59
CA VAL A 206 -12.55 -0.53 3.91
C VAL A 206 -12.03 0.88 3.73
N PHE A 207 -12.70 1.86 4.32
CA PHE A 207 -12.25 3.25 4.42
C PHE A 207 -11.70 3.54 5.82
N THR A 208 -10.44 3.96 5.91
CA THR A 208 -9.79 4.22 7.20
C THR A 208 -9.92 5.66 7.67
N ASN A 209 -9.44 6.62 6.88
CA ASN A 209 -9.50 8.06 7.19
C ASN A 209 -9.12 8.92 5.98
N LEU A 210 -9.43 10.23 6.06
CA LEU A 210 -8.97 11.26 5.12
C LEU A 210 -8.29 12.40 5.87
N THR A 211 -6.99 12.57 5.65
CA THR A 211 -6.21 13.72 6.10
C THR A 211 -5.41 14.29 4.94
N GLN A 212 -4.85 15.49 5.07
CA GLN A 212 -4.10 16.12 3.99
C GLN A 212 -2.89 15.29 3.57
N ASP A 213 -2.86 14.90 2.29
CA ASP A 213 -1.75 14.20 1.64
C ASP A 213 -1.93 14.28 0.12
N HIS A 214 -0.86 14.02 -0.65
CA HIS A 214 -0.89 13.90 -2.11
C HIS A 214 -1.55 15.05 -2.88
N LEU A 215 -1.50 16.30 -2.35
CA LEU A 215 -2.07 17.47 -3.02
C LEU A 215 -1.25 17.90 -4.25
N ASP A 216 0.00 17.52 -4.32
CA ASP A 216 0.87 17.62 -5.50
C ASP A 216 0.29 16.88 -6.72
N PHE A 217 -0.38 15.76 -6.49
CA PHE A 217 -1.04 14.96 -7.52
C PHE A 217 -2.52 15.31 -7.69
N HIS A 218 -3.29 15.40 -6.60
CA HIS A 218 -4.74 15.60 -6.66
C HIS A 218 -5.17 17.06 -6.79
N GLY A 219 -4.28 18.02 -6.50
CA GLY A 219 -4.54 19.46 -6.56
C GLY A 219 -5.40 19.99 -5.41
N SER A 220 -6.41 19.24 -4.93
CA SER A 220 -7.30 19.64 -3.84
C SER A 220 -7.72 18.47 -2.96
N MET A 221 -8.17 18.78 -1.74
CA MET A 221 -8.75 17.77 -0.83
C MET A 221 -10.03 17.16 -1.39
N ASP A 222 -10.83 17.91 -2.13
CA ASP A 222 -12.07 17.41 -2.74
C ASP A 222 -11.79 16.39 -3.84
N SER A 223 -10.80 16.65 -4.71
CA SER A 223 -10.34 15.69 -5.72
C SER A 223 -9.76 14.44 -5.06
N TYR A 224 -8.97 14.60 -3.99
CA TYR A 224 -8.41 13.50 -3.23
C TYR A 224 -9.49 12.63 -2.57
N ALA A 225 -10.52 13.24 -1.98
CA ALA A 225 -11.68 12.55 -1.44
C ALA A 225 -12.46 11.81 -2.54
N SER A 226 -12.72 12.50 -3.68
CA SER A 226 -13.43 11.93 -4.83
C SER A 226 -12.72 10.69 -5.37
N ALA A 227 -11.39 10.72 -5.49
CA ALA A 227 -10.62 9.54 -5.91
C ALA A 227 -10.87 8.34 -4.97
N LYS A 228 -10.86 8.54 -3.64
CA LYS A 228 -11.11 7.45 -2.68
C LYS A 228 -12.56 6.95 -2.69
N ARG A 229 -13.53 7.85 -2.89
CA ARG A 229 -14.96 7.50 -3.01
C ARG A 229 -15.22 6.50 -4.12
N ARG A 230 -14.40 6.46 -5.18
CA ARG A 230 -14.57 5.53 -6.30
C ARG A 230 -14.62 4.07 -5.86
N LEU A 231 -13.85 3.66 -4.84
CA LEU A 231 -13.88 2.29 -4.30
C LEU A 231 -15.28 1.89 -3.80
N PHE A 232 -16.07 2.84 -3.34
CA PHE A 232 -17.38 2.61 -2.70
C PHE A 232 -18.56 2.93 -3.62
N LEU A 233 -18.39 3.84 -4.58
CA LEU A 233 -19.48 4.38 -5.39
C LEU A 233 -19.44 3.92 -6.85
N GLU A 234 -18.24 3.69 -7.40
CA GLU A 234 -18.07 3.34 -8.82
C GLU A 234 -17.71 1.87 -9.02
N LEU A 235 -16.67 1.38 -8.34
CA LEU A 235 -16.20 0.01 -8.52
C LEU A 235 -17.28 -1.06 -8.23
N PRO A 236 -18.16 -0.89 -7.21
CA PRO A 236 -19.23 -1.86 -6.97
C PRO A 236 -20.23 -2.00 -8.12
N ARG A 237 -20.30 -1.00 -9.04
CA ARG A 237 -21.17 -1.09 -10.23
C ARG A 237 -20.65 -2.04 -11.30
N HIS A 238 -19.37 -2.42 -11.22
CA HIS A 238 -18.70 -3.30 -12.17
C HIS A 238 -18.54 -4.73 -11.64
N THR A 239 -18.95 -5.00 -10.40
CA THR A 239 -18.84 -6.33 -9.78
C THR A 239 -20.14 -7.11 -9.87
N SER A 240 -20.01 -8.43 -10.03
CA SER A 240 -21.10 -9.39 -9.84
C SER A 240 -21.24 -9.86 -8.39
N LYS A 241 -20.32 -9.44 -7.52
CA LYS A 241 -20.27 -9.83 -6.11
C LYS A 241 -21.15 -8.94 -5.23
N ARG A 242 -21.54 -9.48 -4.10
CA ARG A 242 -22.15 -8.69 -3.02
C ARG A 242 -21.07 -7.87 -2.33
N PHE A 243 -21.06 -6.57 -2.59
CA PHE A 243 -20.09 -5.63 -2.01
C PHE A 243 -20.59 -5.06 -0.67
N VAL A 244 -19.69 -4.96 0.32
CA VAL A 244 -19.95 -4.31 1.61
C VAL A 244 -18.97 -3.15 1.80
N ALA A 245 -19.48 -1.94 1.99
CA ALA A 245 -18.69 -0.76 2.36
C ALA A 245 -18.46 -0.74 3.86
N VAL A 246 -17.21 -0.79 4.31
CA VAL A 246 -16.81 -0.71 5.72
C VAL A 246 -16.23 0.68 5.98
N LEU A 247 -16.94 1.51 6.76
CA LEU A 247 -16.70 2.94 6.84
C LEU A 247 -16.38 3.38 8.28
N ASN A 248 -15.29 4.14 8.45
CA ASN A 248 -14.99 4.80 9.70
C ASN A 248 -15.96 5.96 9.94
N LYS A 249 -16.89 5.79 10.84
CA LYS A 249 -17.95 6.78 11.11
C LYS A 249 -17.46 7.95 11.97
N ASP A 250 -16.33 7.82 12.64
CA ASP A 250 -15.70 8.92 13.38
C ASP A 250 -14.89 9.85 12.44
N ASP A 251 -14.64 9.44 11.18
CA ASP A 251 -14.04 10.27 10.15
C ASP A 251 -15.13 10.97 9.32
N ARG A 252 -14.99 12.30 9.14
CA ARG A 252 -15.95 13.13 8.40
C ARG A 252 -16.22 12.59 6.98
N GLU A 253 -15.17 12.13 6.29
CA GLU A 253 -15.30 11.59 4.94
C GLU A 253 -15.97 10.21 4.95
N GLY A 254 -15.68 9.37 5.97
CA GLY A 254 -16.36 8.09 6.15
C GLY A 254 -17.88 8.26 6.33
N ALA A 255 -18.29 9.22 7.16
CA ALA A 255 -19.70 9.59 7.34
C ALA A 255 -20.33 10.16 6.04
N ALA A 256 -19.55 10.92 5.24
CA ALA A 256 -20.02 11.43 3.96
C ALA A 256 -20.24 10.29 2.94
N ILE A 257 -19.29 9.33 2.85
CA ILE A 257 -19.42 8.15 1.97
C ILE A 257 -20.66 7.32 2.34
N GLU A 258 -20.92 7.13 3.65
CA GLU A 258 -22.11 6.39 4.14
C GLU A 258 -23.40 6.92 3.52
N SER A 259 -23.56 8.23 3.43
CA SER A 259 -24.74 8.89 2.87
C SER A 259 -24.91 8.71 1.35
N LEU A 260 -23.86 8.32 0.63
CA LEU A 260 -23.81 8.20 -0.82
C LEU A 260 -23.90 6.75 -1.31
N VAL A 261 -23.54 5.76 -0.47
CA VAL A 261 -23.53 4.34 -0.83
C VAL A 261 -24.96 3.81 -0.96
N GLN A 262 -25.27 3.19 -2.09
CA GLN A 262 -26.57 2.56 -2.36
C GLN A 262 -26.59 1.05 -2.09
N GLY A 263 -25.59 0.53 -1.36
CA GLY A 263 -25.41 -0.88 -1.09
C GLY A 263 -25.35 -1.18 0.40
N GLN A 264 -24.72 -2.32 0.72
CA GLN A 264 -24.50 -2.68 2.12
C GLN A 264 -23.39 -1.84 2.73
N VAL A 265 -23.68 -1.29 3.90
CA VAL A 265 -22.73 -0.55 4.71
C VAL A 265 -22.60 -1.22 6.07
N LEU A 266 -21.38 -1.32 6.58
CA LEU A 266 -21.05 -1.64 7.95
C LEU A 266 -20.17 -0.52 8.48
N THR A 267 -20.63 0.16 9.52
CA THR A 267 -19.88 1.28 10.11
C THR A 267 -19.07 0.85 11.32
N TYR A 268 -17.93 1.48 11.52
CA TYR A 268 -17.12 1.27 12.73
C TYR A 268 -16.59 2.61 13.28
N GLY A 269 -16.24 2.63 14.57
CA GLY A 269 -15.65 3.79 15.23
C GLY A 269 -15.53 3.61 16.74
N PHE A 270 -15.03 4.63 17.42
CA PHE A 270 -14.96 4.68 18.90
C PHE A 270 -16.18 5.35 19.50
N GLN A 271 -16.68 6.40 18.83
CA GLN A 271 -17.85 7.18 19.27
C GLN A 271 -19.11 6.72 18.55
N HIS A 272 -18.99 6.46 17.24
CA HIS A 272 -20.10 6.13 16.37
C HIS A 272 -19.76 4.86 15.57
N GLY A 273 -20.80 4.12 15.15
CA GLY A 273 -20.67 2.93 14.32
C GLY A 273 -21.37 1.71 14.89
N GLU A 274 -21.60 0.72 14.05
CA GLU A 274 -22.20 -0.58 14.43
C GLU A 274 -21.17 -1.45 15.16
N ILE A 275 -19.89 -1.41 14.69
CA ILE A 275 -18.78 -2.00 15.43
C ILE A 275 -18.09 -0.89 16.20
N ARG A 276 -18.14 -0.99 17.51
CA ARG A 276 -17.50 -0.01 18.39
C ARG A 276 -16.28 -0.59 19.07
N GLY A 277 -15.23 0.24 19.17
CA GLY A 277 -14.00 -0.06 19.88
C GLY A 277 -13.80 0.82 21.10
N ARG A 278 -13.10 0.30 22.10
CA ARG A 278 -12.55 1.08 23.22
C ARG A 278 -11.13 0.61 23.49
N ALA A 279 -10.18 1.53 23.48
CA ALA A 279 -8.80 1.22 23.87
C ALA A 279 -8.74 1.09 25.40
N ASP A 280 -8.43 -0.10 25.88
CA ASP A 280 -8.28 -0.36 27.32
C ASP A 280 -6.81 -0.19 27.74
N ARG A 281 -5.85 -0.59 26.88
CA ARG A 281 -4.42 -0.45 27.12
C ARG A 281 -3.67 -0.26 25.79
N VAL A 282 -2.71 0.66 25.78
CA VAL A 282 -1.84 0.92 24.62
C VAL A 282 -0.40 1.01 25.11
N GLU A 283 0.47 0.14 24.58
CA GLU A 283 1.89 0.06 24.89
C GLU A 283 2.74 0.14 23.61
N LEU A 284 4.05 -0.01 23.74
CA LEU A 284 4.97 0.00 22.59
C LEU A 284 4.84 -1.23 21.70
N ASP A 285 4.52 -2.39 22.26
CA ASP A 285 4.53 -3.67 21.54
C ASP A 285 3.21 -4.45 21.63
N ARG A 286 2.22 -3.92 22.35
CA ARG A 286 0.88 -4.51 22.45
C ARG A 286 -0.20 -3.48 22.72
N LEU A 287 -1.41 -3.85 22.40
CA LEU A 287 -2.61 -3.11 22.77
C LEU A 287 -3.74 -4.06 23.18
N THR A 288 -4.61 -3.56 24.05
CA THR A 288 -5.86 -4.24 24.42
C THR A 288 -7.03 -3.35 24.00
N LEU A 289 -7.98 -3.94 23.30
CA LEU A 289 -9.13 -3.26 22.72
C LEU A 289 -10.40 -4.05 23.01
N SER A 290 -11.36 -3.44 23.68
CA SER A 290 -12.73 -3.96 23.81
C SER A 290 -13.50 -3.65 22.52
N LEU A 291 -14.17 -4.65 21.96
CA LEU A 291 -14.95 -4.57 20.72
C LEU A 291 -16.40 -4.96 20.97
N GLU A 292 -17.33 -4.26 20.33
CA GLU A 292 -18.76 -4.51 20.41
C GLU A 292 -19.39 -4.51 19.01
N HIS A 293 -20.28 -5.45 18.74
CA HIS A 293 -21.14 -5.50 17.53
C HIS A 293 -22.50 -6.10 17.90
N GLY A 294 -23.54 -5.26 17.90
CA GLY A 294 -24.85 -5.68 18.40
C GLY A 294 -24.79 -6.16 19.86
N ALA A 295 -25.14 -7.43 20.10
CA ALA A 295 -25.03 -8.07 21.42
C ALA A 295 -23.65 -8.67 21.71
N ASP A 296 -22.83 -8.88 20.66
CA ASP A 296 -21.53 -9.51 20.80
C ASP A 296 -20.50 -8.59 21.44
N ARG A 297 -19.66 -9.13 22.31
CA ARG A 297 -18.57 -8.46 23.00
C ARG A 297 -17.32 -9.31 22.91
N ALA A 298 -16.17 -8.69 22.59
CA ALA A 298 -14.88 -9.37 22.52
C ALA A 298 -13.76 -8.46 23.02
N THR A 299 -12.69 -9.05 23.53
CA THR A 299 -11.47 -8.35 23.91
C THR A 299 -10.35 -8.81 23.01
N LEU A 300 -9.74 -7.88 22.26
CA LEU A 300 -8.57 -8.10 21.43
C LEU A 300 -7.30 -7.74 22.19
N GLU A 301 -6.39 -8.70 22.33
CA GLU A 301 -5.01 -8.47 22.74
C GLU A 301 -4.10 -8.62 21.51
N ALA A 302 -3.70 -7.51 20.90
CA ALA A 302 -2.89 -7.51 19.70
C ALA A 302 -1.40 -7.29 20.00
N GLN A 303 -0.53 -7.97 19.24
CA GLN A 303 0.93 -7.88 19.37
C GLN A 303 1.50 -6.71 18.56
N LEU A 304 0.87 -5.57 18.60
CA LEU A 304 1.33 -4.32 18.00
C LEU A 304 0.97 -3.15 18.91
N GLY A 305 1.84 -2.15 18.95
CA GLY A 305 1.66 -0.98 19.80
C GLY A 305 1.29 0.29 19.03
N GLY A 306 1.21 1.40 19.77
CA GLY A 306 0.92 2.72 19.22
C GLY A 306 -0.56 3.03 19.07
N ALA A 307 -0.95 4.26 19.44
CA ALA A 307 -2.35 4.67 19.53
C ALA A 307 -3.10 4.60 18.18
N PHE A 308 -2.45 4.88 17.05
CA PHE A 308 -3.08 4.81 15.75
C PHE A 308 -3.40 3.36 15.31
N ASN A 309 -2.70 2.36 15.87
CA ASN A 309 -2.99 0.96 15.58
C ASN A 309 -4.28 0.46 16.25
N VAL A 310 -4.79 1.18 17.23
CA VAL A 310 -6.13 0.90 17.81
C VAL A 310 -7.19 1.04 16.72
N THR A 311 -7.14 2.13 15.93
CA THR A 311 -8.05 2.33 14.78
C THR A 311 -7.81 1.29 13.68
N ASN A 312 -6.56 0.93 13.39
CA ASN A 312 -6.25 -0.07 12.37
C ASN A 312 -6.78 -1.46 12.75
N CYS A 313 -6.67 -1.85 14.02
CA CYS A 313 -7.26 -3.10 14.54
C CYS A 313 -8.79 -3.10 14.43
N LEU A 314 -9.42 -1.99 14.79
CA LEU A 314 -10.87 -1.85 14.68
C LEU A 314 -11.32 -1.91 13.21
N SER A 315 -10.59 -1.26 12.29
CA SER A 315 -10.84 -1.33 10.85
C SER A 315 -10.70 -2.75 10.31
N ALA A 316 -9.68 -3.48 10.75
CA ALA A 316 -9.44 -4.86 10.35
C ALA A 316 -10.53 -5.80 10.88
N ALA A 317 -10.96 -5.64 12.16
CA ALA A 317 -12.08 -6.38 12.73
C ALA A 317 -13.37 -6.16 11.94
N ALA A 318 -13.67 -4.90 11.58
CA ALA A 318 -14.84 -4.56 10.78
C ALA A 318 -14.75 -5.17 9.36
N GLY A 319 -13.58 -5.16 8.74
CA GLY A 319 -13.34 -5.81 7.44
C GLY A 319 -13.58 -7.33 7.49
N LEU A 320 -13.14 -8.00 8.56
CA LEU A 320 -13.37 -9.43 8.76
C LEU A 320 -14.86 -9.74 9.00
N VAL A 321 -15.55 -8.92 9.81
CA VAL A 321 -17.00 -9.07 10.04
C VAL A 321 -17.78 -8.88 8.73
N ALA A 322 -17.40 -7.91 7.89
CA ALA A 322 -17.99 -7.71 6.57
C ALA A 322 -17.78 -8.90 5.62
N LEU A 323 -16.70 -9.67 5.79
CA LEU A 323 -16.48 -10.95 5.10
C LEU A 323 -17.39 -12.09 5.62
N GLY A 324 -18.14 -11.87 6.68
CA GLY A 324 -19.01 -12.88 7.32
C GLY A 324 -18.35 -13.67 8.45
N ILE A 325 -17.21 -13.23 8.95
CA ILE A 325 -16.54 -13.81 10.12
C ILE A 325 -17.15 -13.17 11.37
N ASP A 326 -17.61 -13.95 12.32
CA ASP A 326 -18.16 -13.42 13.58
C ASP A 326 -17.09 -12.64 14.38
N LEU A 327 -17.56 -11.71 15.24
CA LEU A 327 -16.67 -10.80 15.99
C LEU A 327 -15.67 -11.56 16.88
N MET A 328 -16.08 -12.65 17.52
CA MET A 328 -15.21 -13.45 18.40
C MET A 328 -14.09 -14.13 17.61
N SER A 329 -14.43 -14.72 16.45
CA SER A 329 -13.45 -15.33 15.55
C SER A 329 -12.51 -14.29 14.94
N ALA A 330 -13.03 -13.14 14.47
CA ALA A 330 -12.24 -12.03 13.98
C ALA A 330 -11.22 -11.56 15.03
N THR A 331 -11.67 -11.39 16.28
CA THR A 331 -10.81 -11.00 17.42
C THR A 331 -9.73 -12.04 17.69
N ARG A 332 -10.08 -13.34 17.69
CA ARG A 332 -9.13 -14.44 17.88
C ARG A 332 -8.07 -14.48 16.77
N GLY A 333 -8.47 -14.26 15.53
CA GLY A 333 -7.54 -14.19 14.40
C GLY A 333 -6.58 -13.00 14.50
N LEU A 334 -7.10 -11.82 14.84
CA LEU A 334 -6.30 -10.61 15.04
C LEU A 334 -5.32 -10.72 16.21
N ALA A 335 -5.68 -11.42 17.30
CA ALA A 335 -4.79 -11.64 18.44
C ALA A 335 -3.54 -12.48 18.06
N GLN A 336 -3.65 -13.31 17.03
CA GLN A 336 -2.56 -14.12 16.50
C GLN A 336 -1.83 -13.46 15.32
N ALA A 337 -2.32 -12.30 14.85
CA ALA A 337 -1.72 -11.59 13.73
C ALA A 337 -0.29 -11.15 14.05
N ARG A 338 0.63 -11.40 13.13
CA ARG A 338 2.01 -10.93 13.25
C ARG A 338 2.07 -9.41 13.08
N PRO A 339 2.98 -8.73 13.80
CA PRO A 339 3.24 -7.30 13.60
C PRO A 339 3.50 -6.96 12.13
N VAL A 340 3.15 -5.76 11.75
CA VAL A 340 3.39 -5.27 10.39
C VAL A 340 4.87 -4.93 10.22
N PRO A 341 5.60 -5.56 9.28
CA PRO A 341 7.02 -5.27 9.10
C PRO A 341 7.27 -3.77 8.84
N GLY A 342 8.11 -3.17 9.67
CA GLY A 342 8.52 -1.77 9.54
C GLY A 342 7.40 -0.74 9.72
N ARG A 343 6.33 -1.06 10.42
CA ARG A 343 5.25 -0.14 10.81
C ARG A 343 5.04 -0.17 12.31
N PHE A 344 5.59 0.82 13.01
CA PHE A 344 5.64 0.84 14.48
C PHE A 344 6.09 -0.51 15.06
N GLU A 345 7.09 -1.11 14.42
CA GLU A 345 7.57 -2.43 14.77
C GLU A 345 8.49 -2.36 15.98
N ALA A 346 8.06 -2.94 17.09
CA ALA A 346 8.83 -2.98 18.33
C ALA A 346 9.93 -4.04 18.27
N VAL A 347 11.17 -3.66 18.56
CA VAL A 347 12.30 -4.58 18.76
C VAL A 347 12.37 -4.94 20.24
N ARG A 348 11.91 -6.14 20.59
CA ARG A 348 11.84 -6.62 21.98
C ARG A 348 13.23 -6.82 22.59
N ASN A 349 13.40 -6.45 23.85
CA ASN A 349 14.61 -6.64 24.62
C ASN A 349 14.31 -6.63 26.13
N GLU A 350 15.26 -7.11 26.93
CA GLU A 350 15.17 -7.18 28.39
C GLU A 350 15.81 -5.97 29.09
N LYS A 351 16.44 -5.06 28.35
CA LYS A 351 17.14 -3.88 28.89
C LYS A 351 16.18 -2.78 29.36
N GLY A 352 14.90 -2.90 29.03
CA GLY A 352 13.86 -1.91 29.37
C GLY A 352 13.96 -0.62 28.55
N ILE A 353 14.63 -0.68 27.40
CA ILE A 353 14.68 0.36 26.39
C ILE A 353 13.63 0.04 25.34
N GLY A 354 12.72 0.98 25.07
CA GLY A 354 11.81 0.84 23.94
C GLY A 354 12.56 1.06 22.62
N ILE A 355 12.34 0.21 21.62
CA ILE A 355 12.89 0.45 20.27
C ILE A 355 11.79 0.23 19.26
N ILE A 356 11.53 1.23 18.41
CA ILE A 356 10.53 1.22 17.34
C ILE A 356 11.21 1.45 16.00
N VAL A 357 10.92 0.61 15.02
CA VAL A 357 11.30 0.78 13.63
C VAL A 357 10.07 1.13 12.81
N ASP A 358 10.12 2.22 12.04
CA ASP A 358 8.98 2.70 11.25
C ASP A 358 9.40 3.26 9.88
N TYR A 359 8.48 3.20 8.95
CA TYR A 359 8.64 3.71 7.57
C TYR A 359 8.39 5.21 7.43
N ALA A 360 8.08 5.94 8.48
CA ALA A 360 7.82 7.38 8.45
C ALA A 360 8.99 8.15 7.82
N HIS A 361 8.73 8.76 6.66
CA HIS A 361 9.73 9.47 5.84
C HIS A 361 9.18 10.79 5.26
N THR A 362 8.14 11.33 5.88
CA THR A 362 7.57 12.65 5.59
C THR A 362 7.38 13.42 6.91
N PRO A 363 7.34 14.77 6.89
CA PRO A 363 7.13 15.57 8.11
C PRO A 363 5.88 15.17 8.88
N ASP A 364 4.74 14.99 8.21
CA ASP A 364 3.46 14.59 8.83
C ASP A 364 3.53 13.20 9.45
N ALA A 365 4.11 12.22 8.73
CA ALA A 365 4.26 10.86 9.24
C ALA A 365 5.18 10.82 10.48
N LEU A 366 6.28 11.57 10.48
CA LEU A 366 7.18 11.68 11.64
C LEU A 366 6.48 12.33 12.84
N THR A 367 5.71 13.39 12.60
CA THR A 367 4.92 14.06 13.64
C THR A 367 3.92 13.10 14.29
N LYS A 368 3.20 12.31 13.49
CA LYS A 368 2.23 11.33 13.99
C LYS A 368 2.89 10.17 14.73
N LEU A 369 3.99 9.66 14.18
CA LEU A 369 4.77 8.58 14.81
C LEU A 369 5.29 9.00 16.17
N LEU A 370 6.00 10.12 16.24
CA LEU A 370 6.62 10.62 17.48
C LEU A 370 5.56 11.07 18.49
N GLY A 371 4.47 11.68 18.02
CA GLY A 371 3.32 12.02 18.87
C GLY A 371 2.69 10.77 19.52
N SER A 372 2.58 9.68 18.76
CA SER A 372 2.10 8.40 19.30
C SER A 372 3.05 7.82 20.36
N VAL A 373 4.37 7.88 20.11
CA VAL A 373 5.39 7.47 21.09
C VAL A 373 5.36 8.37 22.33
N ARG A 374 5.25 9.71 22.16
CA ARG A 374 5.17 10.67 23.26
C ARG A 374 3.93 10.43 24.14
N GLY A 375 2.81 10.02 23.52
CA GLY A 375 1.57 9.65 24.23
C GLY A 375 1.74 8.47 25.20
N LEU A 376 2.75 7.60 24.98
CA LEU A 376 3.11 6.49 25.88
C LEU A 376 3.95 6.95 27.08
N LYS A 377 4.30 8.24 27.16
CA LYS A 377 5.04 8.89 28.25
C LYS A 377 6.40 8.26 28.57
N PRO A 378 7.27 8.02 27.57
CA PRO A 378 8.64 7.58 27.82
C PRO A 378 9.43 8.65 28.58
N LYS A 379 10.56 8.27 29.22
CA LYS A 379 11.46 9.25 29.84
C LYS A 379 12.03 10.20 28.79
N ARG A 380 12.60 9.64 27.71
CA ARG A 380 13.13 10.40 26.56
C ARG A 380 12.78 9.68 25.26
N ILE A 381 12.69 10.45 24.19
CA ILE A 381 12.62 9.93 22.82
C ILE A 381 13.94 10.28 22.12
N ILE A 382 14.64 9.27 21.62
CA ILE A 382 15.85 9.40 20.82
C ILE A 382 15.50 8.97 19.40
N THR A 383 15.57 9.89 18.43
CA THR A 383 15.13 9.60 17.05
C THR A 383 16.32 9.51 16.10
N VAL A 384 16.41 8.41 15.37
CA VAL A 384 17.32 8.21 14.22
C VAL A 384 16.53 8.40 12.94
N PHE A 385 16.94 9.34 12.08
CA PHE A 385 16.29 9.52 10.79
C PHE A 385 17.26 10.07 9.74
N GLY A 386 16.87 9.91 8.47
CA GLY A 386 17.55 10.46 7.32
C GLY A 386 16.55 10.76 6.20
N CYS A 387 17.04 11.29 5.08
CA CYS A 387 16.26 11.56 3.89
C CYS A 387 16.84 10.83 2.67
N GLY A 388 15.96 10.41 1.76
CA GLY A 388 16.38 9.81 0.49
C GLY A 388 16.93 10.86 -0.48
N GLY A 389 17.98 10.47 -1.22
CA GLY A 389 18.47 11.20 -2.39
C GLY A 389 17.57 11.00 -3.60
N ASP A 390 17.73 11.85 -4.62
CA ASP A 390 16.91 11.90 -5.86
C ASP A 390 15.40 12.01 -5.55
N ARG A 391 15.07 12.81 -4.54
CA ARG A 391 13.73 13.08 -4.03
C ARG A 391 13.56 14.56 -3.71
N ASP A 392 12.35 14.94 -3.31
CA ASP A 392 12.04 16.31 -2.91
C ASP A 392 12.97 16.80 -1.79
N LYS A 393 13.80 17.79 -2.12
CA LYS A 393 14.77 18.40 -1.20
C LYS A 393 14.11 19.35 -0.20
N ALA A 394 12.97 19.96 -0.57
CA ALA A 394 12.28 20.94 0.27
C ALA A 394 11.75 20.31 1.57
N LYS A 395 11.43 19.02 1.55
CA LYS A 395 10.96 18.31 2.75
C LYS A 395 12.07 18.03 3.78
N ARG A 396 13.37 18.06 3.40
CA ARG A 396 14.50 17.68 4.28
C ARG A 396 14.54 18.52 5.56
N PRO A 397 14.58 19.87 5.50
CA PRO A 397 14.54 20.69 6.70
C PRO A 397 13.21 20.58 7.49
N LEU A 398 12.08 20.37 6.81
CA LEU A 398 10.77 20.20 7.46
C LEU A 398 10.70 18.90 8.28
N MET A 399 11.34 17.83 7.79
CA MET A 399 11.47 16.58 8.54
C MET A 399 12.30 16.80 9.80
N ALA A 400 13.42 17.54 9.72
CA ALA A 400 14.22 17.89 10.89
C ALA A 400 13.41 18.66 11.94
N GLN A 401 12.66 19.68 11.54
CA GLN A 401 11.76 20.44 12.41
C GLN A 401 10.76 19.53 13.13
N ALA A 402 10.09 18.65 12.36
CA ALA A 402 9.11 17.71 12.91
C ALA A 402 9.72 16.76 13.95
N VAL A 403 10.95 16.28 13.70
CA VAL A 403 11.68 15.38 14.63
C VAL A 403 12.14 16.15 15.86
N CYS A 404 12.78 17.31 15.69
CA CYS A 404 13.28 18.13 16.79
C CYS A 404 12.16 18.59 17.75
N ALA A 405 10.98 18.88 17.23
CA ALA A 405 9.83 19.32 18.05
C ALA A 405 9.33 18.25 19.04
N GLN A 406 9.63 16.96 18.81
CA GLN A 406 9.09 15.87 19.60
C GLN A 406 10.13 14.91 20.19
N SER A 407 11.41 15.09 19.87
CA SER A 407 12.51 14.23 20.34
C SER A 407 13.38 14.95 21.37
N ASP A 408 13.87 14.21 22.35
CA ASP A 408 14.79 14.73 23.37
C ASP A 408 16.25 14.67 22.88
N ALA A 409 16.55 13.77 21.92
CA ALA A 409 17.80 13.71 21.20
C ALA A 409 17.57 13.18 19.78
N VAL A 410 18.37 13.63 18.84
CA VAL A 410 18.26 13.29 17.42
C VAL A 410 19.60 12.81 16.88
N VAL A 411 19.58 11.73 16.11
CA VAL A 411 20.72 11.25 15.33
C VAL A 411 20.38 11.35 13.86
N VAL A 412 20.99 12.30 13.16
CA VAL A 412 20.82 12.50 11.72
C VAL A 412 21.77 11.57 10.96
N THR A 413 21.24 10.85 9.98
CA THR A 413 22.01 9.82 9.26
C THR A 413 21.61 9.74 7.78
N SER A 414 22.35 8.90 7.02
CA SER A 414 21.98 8.56 5.64
C SER A 414 20.79 7.58 5.64
N ASP A 415 19.86 7.80 4.70
CA ASP A 415 18.81 6.84 4.31
C ASP A 415 19.25 6.09 3.04
N ASN A 416 18.56 6.26 1.91
CA ASN A 416 18.97 5.80 0.58
C ASN A 416 19.57 7.00 -0.18
N PRO A 417 20.89 7.25 -0.18
CA PRO A 417 21.46 8.43 -0.83
C PRO A 417 21.31 8.39 -2.35
N ARG A 418 21.15 7.22 -2.95
CA ARG A 418 21.09 7.02 -4.40
C ARG A 418 22.28 7.69 -5.09
N THR A 419 22.02 8.61 -6.07
CA THR A 419 23.10 9.29 -6.79
C THR A 419 23.61 10.56 -6.10
N GLU A 420 22.94 11.04 -5.05
CA GLU A 420 23.37 12.22 -4.29
C GLU A 420 24.44 11.86 -3.25
N ASP A 421 25.29 12.87 -2.93
CA ASP A 421 26.23 12.77 -1.80
C ASP A 421 25.44 12.72 -0.47
N PRO A 422 25.61 11.67 0.37
CA PRO A 422 24.94 11.59 1.66
C PRO A 422 25.24 12.76 2.60
N GLU A 423 26.43 13.35 2.50
CA GLU A 423 26.85 14.51 3.30
C GLU A 423 26.04 15.76 2.90
N ALA A 424 25.78 15.95 1.59
CA ALA A 424 24.96 17.05 1.11
C ALA A 424 23.49 16.90 1.54
N ILE A 425 22.96 15.67 1.56
CA ILE A 425 21.61 15.39 2.06
C ILE A 425 21.49 15.74 3.53
N ILE A 426 22.48 15.33 4.35
CA ILE A 426 22.51 15.63 5.78
C ILE A 426 22.61 17.13 6.02
N ALA A 427 23.42 17.85 5.26
CA ALA A 427 23.54 19.31 5.34
C ALA A 427 22.19 20.02 5.04
N ASP A 428 21.40 19.50 4.11
CA ASP A 428 20.05 20.02 3.88
C ASP A 428 19.10 19.76 5.06
N ILE A 429 19.20 18.59 5.71
CA ILE A 429 18.43 18.25 6.91
C ILE A 429 18.80 19.22 8.05
N GLU A 430 20.10 19.46 8.26
CA GLU A 430 20.63 20.30 9.34
C GLU A 430 20.12 21.74 9.28
N ARG A 431 19.73 22.26 8.10
CA ARG A 431 19.09 23.59 7.97
C ARG A 431 17.77 23.71 8.73
N GLY A 432 17.11 22.59 9.03
CA GLY A 432 15.87 22.57 9.82
C GLY A 432 16.08 22.29 11.30
N ILE A 433 17.31 22.08 11.75
CA ILE A 433 17.63 21.81 13.15
C ILE A 433 17.74 23.12 13.92
N GLU A 434 16.86 23.33 14.90
CA GLU A 434 16.92 24.49 15.77
C GLU A 434 18.08 24.35 16.80
N PRO A 435 18.68 25.47 17.26
CA PRO A 435 19.79 25.44 18.23
C PRO A 435 19.46 24.75 19.56
N THR A 436 18.20 24.65 19.92
CA THR A 436 17.71 23.97 21.12
C THR A 436 17.63 22.46 20.97
N CYS A 437 17.65 21.95 19.74
CA CYS A 437 17.55 20.54 19.43
C CYS A 437 18.92 19.84 19.65
N ARG A 438 18.95 18.80 20.48
CA ARG A 438 20.15 18.00 20.73
C ARG A 438 20.37 17.01 19.58
N ALA A 439 20.96 17.48 18.49
CA ALA A 439 21.21 16.68 17.31
C ALA A 439 22.68 16.26 17.18
N VAL A 440 22.91 15.04 16.74
CA VAL A 440 24.22 14.46 16.43
C VAL A 440 24.20 13.95 14.99
N ARG A 441 25.22 14.28 14.22
CA ARG A 441 25.43 13.78 12.86
C ARG A 441 26.24 12.49 12.89
N VAL A 442 25.72 11.43 12.28
CA VAL A 442 26.43 10.16 12.08
C VAL A 442 26.03 9.62 10.71
N THR A 443 26.86 9.83 9.70
CA THR A 443 26.52 9.53 8.31
C THR A 443 26.26 8.05 8.05
N ASP A 444 27.10 7.17 8.60
CA ASP A 444 26.87 5.72 8.53
C ASP A 444 25.66 5.32 9.39
N ARG A 445 24.62 4.77 8.73
CA ARG A 445 23.35 4.44 9.40
C ARG A 445 23.51 3.36 10.47
N ARG A 446 24.41 2.40 10.26
CA ARG A 446 24.69 1.35 11.25
C ARG A 446 25.29 1.97 12.52
N ALA A 447 26.29 2.83 12.37
CA ALA A 447 26.88 3.54 13.47
C ALA A 447 25.88 4.51 14.15
N ALA A 448 24.97 5.12 13.38
CA ALA A 448 23.92 5.99 13.90
C ALA A 448 22.94 5.23 14.81
N ILE A 449 22.47 4.06 14.39
CA ILE A 449 21.58 3.20 15.19
C ILE A 449 22.31 2.73 16.45
N GLN A 450 23.56 2.28 16.34
CA GLN A 450 24.37 1.88 17.49
C GLN A 450 24.56 3.05 18.46
N ARG A 451 24.85 4.26 17.95
CA ARG A 451 24.99 5.48 18.76
C ARG A 451 23.71 5.80 19.51
N ALA A 452 22.55 5.80 18.84
CA ALA A 452 21.27 6.09 19.46
C ALA A 452 20.93 5.11 20.58
N ILE A 453 21.15 3.81 20.34
CA ILE A 453 20.90 2.75 21.34
C ILE A 453 21.88 2.88 22.52
N SER A 454 23.15 3.23 22.29
CA SER A 454 24.13 3.46 23.37
C SER A 454 23.85 4.69 24.24
N MET A 455 23.07 5.64 23.71
CA MET A 455 22.62 6.83 24.46
C MET A 455 21.38 6.58 25.32
N ALA A 456 20.67 5.48 25.05
CA ALA A 456 19.41 5.19 25.70
C ALA A 456 19.59 4.50 27.06
N GLU A 457 18.72 4.88 27.98
CA GLU A 457 18.62 4.30 29.32
C GLU A 457 17.26 3.62 29.52
N ARG A 458 17.12 2.87 30.59
CA ARG A 458 15.85 2.23 30.94
C ARG A 458 14.70 3.25 31.05
N GLY A 459 13.66 3.03 30.29
CA GLY A 459 12.48 3.89 30.15
C GLY A 459 12.54 4.89 29.00
N ASP A 460 13.66 4.96 28.26
CA ASP A 460 13.74 5.71 27.02
C ASP A 460 13.15 4.92 25.85
N VAL A 461 12.81 5.62 24.77
CA VAL A 461 12.41 5.03 23.51
C VAL A 461 13.30 5.53 22.38
N VAL A 462 13.94 4.60 21.66
CA VAL A 462 14.65 4.88 20.42
C VAL A 462 13.71 4.65 19.25
N VAL A 463 13.52 5.66 18.41
CA VAL A 463 12.72 5.58 17.19
C VAL A 463 13.66 5.60 15.98
N ILE A 464 13.64 4.54 15.18
CA ILE A 464 14.42 4.42 13.95
C ILE A 464 13.47 4.57 12.77
N ALA A 465 13.50 5.74 12.13
CA ALA A 465 12.54 6.14 11.11
C ALA A 465 13.16 6.19 9.70
N GLY A 466 12.30 6.03 8.69
CA GLY A 466 12.60 6.21 7.27
C GLY A 466 12.48 4.93 6.45
N LYS A 467 13.17 3.85 6.86
CA LYS A 467 13.28 2.62 6.07
C LYS A 467 12.22 1.55 6.38
N GLY A 468 11.78 1.48 7.62
CA GLY A 468 10.76 0.53 8.03
C GLY A 468 11.10 -0.92 7.66
N HIS A 469 10.39 -1.47 6.69
CA HIS A 469 10.56 -2.85 6.21
C HIS A 469 11.71 -3.05 5.22
N GLU A 470 12.29 -1.97 4.67
CA GLU A 470 13.39 -2.07 3.72
C GLU A 470 14.60 -2.75 4.37
N ASN A 471 15.09 -3.81 3.74
CA ASN A 471 16.24 -4.60 4.18
C ASN A 471 17.51 -4.28 3.37
N TYR A 472 17.57 -3.11 2.74
CA TYR A 472 18.68 -2.64 1.93
C TYR A 472 18.88 -1.12 2.06
N GLN A 473 20.06 -0.64 1.69
CA GLN A 473 20.36 0.76 1.40
C GLN A 473 20.74 0.91 -0.07
N ILE A 474 20.24 1.96 -0.75
CA ILE A 474 20.58 2.23 -2.14
C ILE A 474 21.72 3.25 -2.18
N ILE A 475 22.88 2.83 -2.66
CA ILE A 475 24.08 3.68 -2.86
C ILE A 475 24.39 3.67 -4.35
N GLY A 476 24.32 4.83 -4.98
CA GLY A 476 24.31 4.90 -6.45
C GLY A 476 23.07 4.16 -6.99
N LYS A 477 23.32 3.12 -7.80
CA LYS A 477 22.30 2.21 -8.34
C LYS A 477 22.29 0.84 -7.66
N THR A 478 23.12 0.64 -6.64
CA THR A 478 23.30 -0.67 -5.99
C THR A 478 22.50 -0.76 -4.71
N LYS A 479 21.76 -1.86 -4.52
CA LYS A 479 21.15 -2.23 -3.24
C LYS A 479 22.17 -2.97 -2.38
N VAL A 480 22.51 -2.40 -1.22
CA VAL A 480 23.41 -2.99 -0.21
C VAL A 480 22.55 -3.53 0.94
N PRO A 481 22.68 -4.79 1.37
CA PRO A 481 21.89 -5.37 2.46
C PRO A 481 22.05 -4.57 3.77
N MET A 482 20.94 -4.11 4.33
CA MET A 482 20.88 -3.37 5.60
C MET A 482 19.44 -3.38 6.14
N ASP A 483 19.24 -3.95 7.30
CA ASP A 483 17.94 -4.02 7.99
C ASP A 483 18.04 -3.32 9.34
N ASP A 484 17.26 -2.26 9.54
CA ASP A 484 17.28 -1.47 10.79
C ASP A 484 16.91 -2.31 12.02
N ARG A 485 16.05 -3.31 11.87
CA ARG A 485 15.62 -4.20 12.96
C ARG A 485 16.76 -5.12 13.42
N GLU A 486 17.51 -5.67 12.46
CA GLU A 486 18.68 -6.50 12.77
C GLU A 486 19.81 -5.67 13.36
N LEU A 487 20.02 -4.47 12.83
CA LEU A 487 21.02 -3.54 13.37
C LEU A 487 20.68 -3.14 14.81
N ALA A 488 19.41 -2.89 15.11
CA ALA A 488 18.96 -2.59 16.46
C ALA A 488 19.19 -3.77 17.43
N ARG A 489 18.88 -5.01 17.01
CA ARG A 489 19.14 -6.22 17.81
C ARG A 489 20.63 -6.38 18.12
N LYS A 490 21.49 -6.26 17.09
CA LYS A 490 22.97 -6.35 17.27
C LYS A 490 23.53 -5.24 18.18
N ALA A 491 22.98 -4.02 18.06
CA ALA A 491 23.40 -2.93 18.95
C ALA A 491 23.01 -3.18 20.42
N LEU A 492 21.85 -3.80 20.68
CA LEU A 492 21.41 -4.20 22.02
C LEU A 492 22.31 -5.30 22.63
N GLU A 493 22.75 -6.26 21.82
CA GLU A 493 23.68 -7.31 22.26
C GLU A 493 25.03 -6.74 22.69
N GLY A 494 25.48 -5.64 22.08
CA GLY A 494 26.70 -4.93 22.42
C GLY A 494 26.60 -4.00 23.65
N LEU A 495 25.43 -3.81 24.22
CA LEU A 495 25.26 -3.10 25.49
C LEU A 495 25.52 -4.06 26.67
N ASN A 496 26.65 -3.90 27.34
CA ASN A 496 26.98 -4.64 28.59
C ASN A 496 26.14 -4.15 29.78
#